data_2565069c4150aeab39d75b82b6d1b65f
#
_entry.id   2565069c4150aeab39d75b82b6d1b65f
#
_cell.length_a   1.000
_cell.length_b   1.000
_cell.length_c   1.000
_cell.angle_alpha   90.00
_cell.angle_beta   90.00
_cell.angle_gamma   90.00
#
_symmetry.space_group_name_H-M   'P 1'
#
loop_
_entity.id
_entity.type
_entity.pdbx_description
1 polymer ?
#
loop_
_entity_poly.entity_id
_entity_poly.type
_entity_poly.pdbx_seq_one_letter_code
_entity_poly.pdbx_strand_id
1 'polypeptide(L)'
;LESGRARRVLHGHPSTQPEKDLTVTADGKPMRRADGRGAEFAADGIEVSPDGAYVYWQALTGRTLYRIATEALHEESMAPEALAASVERVGEVGVSDGYWMDAEGRLYLSAVEENAVKRRLP
;
A
#
# COMPACT_ATOMS: atom_id res chain seq x y z
N LEU A 1 12.84 -14.76 -10.00
CA LEU A 1 12.25 -14.60 -11.36
C LEU A 1 12.78 -15.62 -12.37
N GLU A 2 13.58 -16.58 -11.95
CA GLU A 2 14.18 -17.60 -12.83
C GLU A 2 13.14 -18.46 -13.56
N SER A 3 11.99 -18.73 -12.91
CA SER A 3 10.91 -19.50 -13.53
C SER A 3 10.01 -18.72 -14.49
N GLY A 4 10.07 -17.40 -14.49
CA GLY A 4 9.15 -16.51 -15.22
C GLY A 4 7.69 -16.58 -14.77
N ARG A 5 7.38 -17.35 -13.71
CA ARG A 5 6.01 -17.44 -13.17
C ARG A 5 5.68 -16.25 -12.29
N ALA A 6 4.45 -15.76 -12.40
CA ALA A 6 3.88 -14.75 -11.54
C ALA A 6 2.67 -15.30 -10.79
N ARG A 7 2.51 -14.93 -9.53
CA ARG A 7 1.36 -15.27 -8.70
C ARG A 7 0.68 -13.99 -8.23
N ARG A 8 -0.64 -13.91 -8.42
CA ARG A 8 -1.45 -12.85 -7.85
C ARG A 8 -1.84 -13.24 -6.42
N VAL A 9 -1.55 -12.38 -5.46
CA VAL A 9 -1.92 -12.57 -4.04
C VAL A 9 -2.81 -11.44 -3.57
N LEU A 10 -3.58 -11.67 -2.49
CA LEU A 10 -4.46 -10.69 -1.83
C LEU A 10 -5.44 -10.00 -2.79
N HIS A 11 -5.86 -10.71 -3.86
CA HIS A 11 -6.84 -10.16 -4.81
C HIS A 11 -8.18 -9.89 -4.12
N GLY A 12 -8.66 -8.64 -4.19
CA GLY A 12 -9.90 -8.23 -3.55
C GLY A 12 -9.83 -8.11 -2.01
N HIS A 13 -8.66 -8.33 -1.40
CA HIS A 13 -8.49 -8.09 0.04
C HIS A 13 -8.64 -6.60 0.36
N PRO A 14 -9.30 -6.20 1.47
CA PRO A 14 -9.51 -4.78 1.81
C PRO A 14 -8.24 -3.93 1.77
N SER A 15 -7.09 -4.47 2.16
CA SER A 15 -5.80 -3.76 2.15
C SER A 15 -5.29 -3.39 0.75
N THR A 16 -5.81 -4.03 -0.28
CA THR A 16 -5.41 -3.79 -1.68
C THR A 16 -6.46 -3.04 -2.48
N GLN A 17 -7.59 -2.70 -1.86
CA GLN A 17 -8.69 -2.01 -2.50
C GLN A 17 -8.78 -0.54 -2.06
N PRO A 18 -9.39 0.33 -2.87
CA PRO A 18 -9.68 1.70 -2.45
C PRO A 18 -10.49 1.71 -1.14
N GLU A 19 -10.17 2.62 -0.24
CA GLU A 19 -10.99 2.87 0.94
C GLU A 19 -12.33 3.49 0.51
N LYS A 20 -13.41 2.98 1.08
CA LYS A 20 -14.75 3.46 0.77
C LYS A 20 -14.94 4.91 1.24
N ASP A 21 -15.75 5.65 0.48
CA ASP A 21 -16.14 7.03 0.80
C ASP A 21 -14.97 8.03 0.89
N LEU A 22 -13.80 7.63 0.40
CA LEU A 22 -12.63 8.50 0.32
C LEU A 22 -12.54 9.12 -1.07
N THR A 23 -12.51 10.45 -1.11
CA THR A 23 -12.10 11.19 -2.31
C THR A 23 -10.76 11.86 -2.04
N VAL A 24 -9.74 11.45 -2.78
CA VAL A 24 -8.41 12.05 -2.70
C VAL A 24 -8.45 13.48 -3.19
N THR A 25 -7.77 14.38 -2.49
CA THR A 25 -7.56 15.76 -2.94
C THR A 25 -6.11 15.98 -3.34
N ALA A 26 -5.89 16.75 -4.39
CA ALA A 26 -4.58 17.22 -4.80
C ALA A 26 -4.65 18.74 -5.00
N ASP A 27 -3.76 19.47 -4.35
CA ASP A 27 -3.76 20.94 -4.36
C ASP A 27 -5.13 21.53 -3.96
N GLY A 28 -5.74 20.93 -2.93
CA GLY A 28 -7.04 21.34 -2.43
C GLY A 28 -8.24 21.02 -3.34
N LYS A 29 -8.03 20.32 -4.46
CA LYS A 29 -9.08 19.96 -5.42
C LYS A 29 -9.35 18.46 -5.39
N PRO A 30 -10.62 18.03 -5.33
CA PRO A 30 -10.95 16.62 -5.36
C PRO A 30 -10.59 15.99 -6.72
N MET A 31 -9.90 14.86 -6.68
CA MET A 31 -9.59 14.07 -7.87
C MET A 31 -10.85 13.33 -8.32
N ARG A 32 -11.38 13.69 -9.49
CA ARG A 32 -12.60 13.13 -10.03
C ARG A 32 -12.39 12.58 -11.43
N ARG A 33 -13.11 11.51 -11.73
CA ARG A 33 -13.28 10.97 -13.07
C ARG A 33 -14.14 11.90 -13.92
N ALA A 34 -14.15 11.69 -15.23
CA ALA A 34 -14.98 12.47 -16.16
C ALA A 34 -16.48 12.39 -15.85
N ASP A 35 -16.94 11.31 -15.23
CA ASP A 35 -18.34 11.11 -14.82
C ASP A 35 -18.68 11.76 -13.46
N GLY A 36 -17.72 12.49 -12.86
CA GLY A 36 -17.87 13.21 -11.60
C GLY A 36 -17.66 12.37 -10.33
N ARG A 37 -17.52 11.05 -10.43
CA ARG A 37 -17.19 10.19 -9.29
C ARG A 37 -15.75 10.43 -8.82
N GLY A 38 -15.46 10.14 -7.57
CA GLY A 38 -14.09 10.12 -7.05
C GLY A 38 -13.20 9.17 -7.87
N ALA A 39 -11.96 9.54 -8.09
CA ALA A 39 -10.99 8.62 -8.65
C ALA A 39 -10.66 7.53 -7.62
N GLU A 40 -10.71 6.27 -8.03
CA GLU A 40 -10.44 5.10 -7.19
C GLU A 40 -9.26 4.34 -7.76
N PHE A 41 -8.19 4.29 -6.97
CA PHE A 41 -6.97 3.55 -7.27
C PHE A 41 -6.70 2.55 -6.16
N ALA A 42 -6.51 1.31 -6.53
CA ALA A 42 -6.20 0.20 -5.64
C ALA A 42 -4.75 0.27 -5.11
N ALA A 43 -4.19 -0.84 -4.64
CA ALA A 43 -2.79 -0.92 -4.19
C ALA A 43 -1.84 -0.36 -5.25
N ASP A 44 -0.97 0.55 -4.83
CA ASP A 44 -0.07 1.32 -5.69
C ASP A 44 1.31 1.45 -5.02
N GLY A 45 1.48 2.33 -4.04
CA GLY A 45 2.74 2.43 -3.31
C GLY A 45 3.12 1.10 -2.65
N ILE A 46 4.34 0.62 -2.92
CA ILE A 46 4.90 -0.61 -2.36
C ILE A 46 6.37 -0.42 -2.02
N GLU A 47 6.81 -1.00 -0.90
CA GLU A 47 8.19 -0.96 -0.45
C GLU A 47 8.55 -2.20 0.36
N VAL A 48 9.84 -2.55 0.39
CA VAL A 48 10.37 -3.67 1.17
C VAL A 48 11.23 -3.11 2.31
N SER A 49 11.12 -3.68 3.51
CA SER A 49 11.98 -3.29 4.62
C SER A 49 13.46 -3.56 4.31
N PRO A 50 14.41 -2.78 4.89
CA PRO A 50 15.85 -2.90 4.59
C PRO A 50 16.43 -4.29 4.85
N ASP A 51 15.87 -5.01 5.82
CA ASP A 51 16.24 -6.38 6.16
C ASP A 51 15.53 -7.44 5.29
N GLY A 52 14.63 -6.99 4.39
CA GLY A 52 13.84 -7.89 3.54
C GLY A 52 12.73 -8.64 4.27
N ALA A 53 12.48 -8.36 5.55
CA ALA A 53 11.54 -9.13 6.37
C ALA A 53 10.08 -8.81 6.08
N TYR A 54 9.77 -7.59 5.62
CA TYR A 54 8.39 -7.14 5.37
C TYR A 54 8.24 -6.45 4.02
N VAL A 55 7.07 -6.66 3.42
CA VAL A 55 6.57 -5.85 2.30
C VAL A 55 5.48 -4.93 2.83
N TYR A 56 5.57 -3.65 2.50
CA TYR A 56 4.62 -2.59 2.86
C TYR A 56 3.87 -2.14 1.62
N TRP A 57 2.58 -1.81 1.77
CA TRP A 57 1.77 -1.24 0.68
C TRP A 57 0.59 -0.45 1.19
N GLN A 58 0.00 0.31 0.29
CA GLN A 58 -1.24 1.06 0.49
C GLN A 58 -2.00 1.18 -0.84
N ALA A 59 -3.33 1.29 -0.80
CA ALA A 59 -4.08 1.81 -1.92
C ALA A 59 -3.85 3.31 -2.06
N LEU A 60 -3.66 3.84 -3.27
CA LEU A 60 -3.53 5.29 -3.46
C LEU A 60 -4.80 6.01 -2.98
N THR A 61 -5.99 5.46 -3.29
CA THR A 61 -7.24 5.93 -2.68
C THR A 61 -7.41 5.27 -1.31
N GLY A 62 -6.57 5.65 -0.37
CA GLY A 62 -6.55 5.12 0.99
C GLY A 62 -5.62 5.93 1.89
N ARG A 63 -5.75 5.76 3.19
CA ARG A 63 -4.87 6.38 4.20
C ARG A 63 -4.16 5.37 5.08
N THR A 64 -4.50 4.10 4.90
CA THR A 64 -3.98 3.01 5.75
C THR A 64 -2.80 2.31 5.10
N LEU A 65 -1.67 2.30 5.81
CA LEU A 65 -0.49 1.50 5.48
C LEU A 65 -0.67 0.09 6.03
N TYR A 66 -0.37 -0.90 5.20
CA TYR A 66 -0.34 -2.31 5.56
C TYR A 66 1.05 -2.90 5.36
N ARG A 67 1.29 -4.05 5.98
CA ARG A 67 2.49 -4.86 5.71
C ARG A 67 2.16 -6.35 5.84
N ILE A 68 3.06 -7.16 5.33
CA ILE A 68 3.05 -8.61 5.50
C ILE A 68 4.50 -9.11 5.60
N ALA A 69 4.71 -10.17 6.37
CA ALA A 69 6.01 -10.84 6.39
C ALA A 69 6.33 -11.39 5.00
N THR A 70 7.54 -11.12 4.49
CA THR A 70 7.99 -11.62 3.18
C THR A 70 7.97 -13.13 3.11
N GLU A 71 8.26 -13.81 4.22
CA GLU A 71 8.19 -15.27 4.34
C GLU A 71 6.79 -15.80 3.99
N ALA A 72 5.71 -15.15 4.46
CA ALA A 72 4.35 -15.55 4.11
C ALA A 72 4.06 -15.43 2.62
N LEU A 73 4.69 -14.48 1.94
CA LEU A 73 4.59 -14.33 0.48
C LEU A 73 5.39 -15.41 -0.28
N HIS A 74 6.47 -15.92 0.30
CA HIS A 74 7.27 -17.00 -0.29
C HIS A 74 6.64 -18.37 -0.11
N GLU A 75 5.77 -18.55 0.90
CA GLU A 75 5.09 -19.83 1.13
C GLU A 75 3.98 -20.05 0.09
N GLU A 76 4.36 -20.70 -1.03
CA GLU A 76 3.45 -20.93 -2.17
C GLU A 76 2.27 -21.85 -1.82
N SER A 77 2.40 -22.70 -0.81
CA SER A 77 1.37 -23.63 -0.35
C SER A 77 0.38 -23.01 0.63
N MET A 78 0.64 -21.78 1.11
CA MET A 78 -0.23 -21.11 2.05
C MET A 78 -1.61 -20.84 1.43
N ALA A 79 -2.67 -21.25 2.14
CA ALA A 79 -4.04 -21.02 1.70
C ALA A 79 -4.33 -19.48 1.63
N PRO A 80 -5.13 -19.03 0.65
CA PRO A 80 -5.44 -17.62 0.47
C PRO A 80 -5.97 -16.93 1.74
N GLU A 81 -6.77 -17.64 2.53
CA GLU A 81 -7.36 -17.15 3.78
C GLU A 81 -6.31 -16.97 4.87
N ALA A 82 -5.34 -17.88 4.95
CA ALA A 82 -4.22 -17.78 5.90
C ALA A 82 -3.30 -16.62 5.52
N LEU A 83 -3.02 -16.44 4.23
CA LEU A 83 -2.26 -15.32 3.74
C LEU A 83 -2.98 -13.99 4.02
N ALA A 84 -4.28 -13.91 3.82
CA ALA A 84 -5.09 -12.74 4.13
C ALA A 84 -5.04 -12.41 5.64
N ALA A 85 -5.09 -13.44 6.50
CA ALA A 85 -4.99 -13.28 7.95
C ALA A 85 -3.59 -12.84 8.43
N SER A 86 -2.56 -12.98 7.60
CA SER A 86 -1.18 -12.53 7.89
C SER A 86 -0.95 -11.05 7.57
N VAL A 87 -1.93 -10.36 6.99
CA VAL A 87 -1.84 -8.93 6.70
C VAL A 87 -1.96 -8.14 8.00
N GLU A 88 -0.98 -7.28 8.26
CA GLU A 88 -0.95 -6.40 9.42
C GLU A 88 -1.30 -4.96 9.01
N ARG A 89 -2.21 -4.34 9.78
CA ARG A 89 -2.46 -2.90 9.67
C ARG A 89 -1.39 -2.15 10.47
N VAL A 90 -0.56 -1.37 9.79
CA VAL A 90 0.51 -0.58 10.43
C VAL A 90 -0.03 0.71 11.03
N GLY A 91 -0.99 1.35 10.37
CA GLY A 91 -1.62 2.59 10.82
C GLY A 91 -1.96 3.54 9.68
N GLU A 92 -2.48 4.71 10.04
CA GLU A 92 -2.78 5.75 9.08
C GLU A 92 -1.54 6.62 8.81
N VAL A 93 -1.29 6.89 7.53
CA VAL A 93 -0.16 7.70 7.08
C VAL A 93 -0.58 8.84 6.15
N GLY A 94 -1.86 8.88 5.75
CA GLY A 94 -2.40 9.80 4.74
C GLY A 94 -2.36 9.19 3.34
N VAL A 95 -2.85 9.93 2.35
CA VAL A 95 -2.82 9.52 0.95
C VAL A 95 -1.40 9.65 0.41
N SER A 96 -0.90 8.57 -0.20
CA SER A 96 0.44 8.53 -0.79
C SER A 96 0.45 7.82 -2.13
N ASP A 97 1.20 8.37 -3.06
CA ASP A 97 1.44 7.81 -4.39
C ASP A 97 2.69 6.91 -4.40
N GLY A 98 3.72 7.23 -3.64
CA GLY A 98 4.96 6.47 -3.65
C GLY A 98 5.66 6.41 -2.30
N TYR A 99 6.46 5.35 -2.14
CA TYR A 99 7.23 5.05 -0.94
C TYR A 99 8.71 4.85 -1.24
N TRP A 100 9.52 5.16 -0.26
CA TRP A 100 10.91 4.76 -0.18
C TRP A 100 11.31 4.58 1.29
N MET A 101 11.99 3.49 1.60
CA MET A 101 12.47 3.20 2.96
C MET A 101 14.00 3.25 2.97
N ASP A 102 14.56 4.00 3.92
CA ASP A 102 16.01 4.04 4.09
C ASP A 102 16.55 2.87 4.91
N ALA A 103 17.89 2.77 5.00
CA ALA A 103 18.58 1.69 5.69
C ALA A 103 18.27 1.60 7.19
N GLU A 104 17.77 2.69 7.79
CA GLU A 104 17.36 2.75 9.20
C GLU A 104 15.86 2.41 9.40
N GLY A 105 15.17 2.02 8.33
CA GLY A 105 13.74 1.66 8.38
C GLY A 105 12.79 2.85 8.45
N ARG A 106 13.26 4.06 8.16
CA ARG A 106 12.39 5.24 8.07
C ARG A 106 11.70 5.25 6.71
N LEU A 107 10.37 5.27 6.72
CA LEU A 107 9.55 5.31 5.52
C LEU A 107 9.28 6.75 5.11
N TYR A 108 9.69 7.11 3.91
CA TYR A 108 9.35 8.37 3.25
C TYR A 108 8.19 8.14 2.30
N LEU A 109 7.24 9.03 2.29
CA LEU A 109 6.03 8.93 1.47
C LEU A 109 5.63 10.27 0.87
N SER A 110 5.16 10.24 -0.36
CA SER A 110 4.61 11.42 -1.03
C SER A 110 3.22 11.70 -0.46
N ALA A 111 3.08 12.74 0.36
CA ALA A 111 1.80 13.10 0.97
C ALA A 111 1.00 13.99 0.00
N VAL A 112 0.22 13.34 -0.88
CA VAL A 112 -0.48 13.98 -2.00
C VAL A 112 -1.43 15.09 -1.54
N GLU A 113 -2.21 14.85 -0.49
CA GLU A 113 -3.19 15.82 0.02
C GLU A 113 -2.55 17.02 0.73
N GLU A 114 -1.27 16.90 1.11
CA GLU A 114 -0.55 17.88 1.93
C GLU A 114 0.55 18.61 1.15
N ASN A 115 0.74 18.27 -0.14
CA ASN A 115 1.82 18.79 -0.98
C ASN A 115 3.20 18.68 -0.30
N ALA A 116 3.49 17.52 0.31
CA ALA A 116 4.67 17.31 1.14
C ALA A 116 5.29 15.91 0.93
N VAL A 117 6.51 15.77 1.41
CA VAL A 117 7.09 14.45 1.71
C VAL A 117 7.05 14.26 3.22
N LYS A 118 6.42 13.20 3.65
CA LYS A 118 6.36 12.79 5.06
C LYS A 118 7.41 11.73 5.36
N ARG A 119 7.81 11.67 6.62
CA ARG A 119 8.65 10.59 7.14
C ARG A 119 7.95 9.94 8.34
N ARG A 120 7.81 8.63 8.26
CA ARG A 120 7.39 7.78 9.38
C ARG A 120 8.62 7.10 9.97
N LEU A 121 8.77 7.14 11.29
CA LEU A 121 9.80 6.39 12.01
C LEU A 121 9.39 4.92 12.15
N PRO A 122 10.37 4.02 12.34
CA PRO A 122 10.13 2.60 12.53
C PRO A 122 9.17 2.27 13.67
#